data_5590174689095865135d4c9a1227da1a
#
_entry.id   5590174689095865135d4c9a1227da1a
#
_cell.length_a   1.000
_cell.length_b   1.000
_cell.length_c   1.000
_cell.angle_alpha   90.00
_cell.angle_beta   90.00
_cell.angle_gamma   90.00
#
_symmetry.space_group_name_H-M   'P 1'
#
loop_
_entity.id
_entity.type
_entity.pdbx_description
1 polymer ?
#
loop_
_entity_poly.entity_id
_entity_poly.type
_entity_poly.pdbx_seq_one_letter_code
_entity_poly.pdbx_strand_id
1 'polypeptide(L)'
;MRLTPGARQLIATMRGDGAVTALVSGGFTIFAEQVAAQLGFDRIVANRLDITAGRVAGTVQPPIVTGETKRHTLCTLAAEHHIPLVQTMAVGDGANDLPMLATAGIGIAFRAKPLVAAAARWRLDYADLTGLLYAQGYRKGEIVG
;
A
#
# COMPACT_ATOMS: atom_id res chain seq x y z
N MET A 1 -14.20 -8.17 -7.98
CA MET A 1 -13.52 -7.01 -7.37
C MET A 1 -12.80 -6.19 -8.43
N ARG A 2 -12.94 -4.89 -8.39
CA ARG A 2 -12.35 -3.99 -9.38
C ARG A 2 -11.09 -3.33 -8.80
N LEU A 3 -9.98 -3.43 -9.51
CA LEU A 3 -8.75 -2.77 -9.11
C LEU A 3 -8.82 -1.26 -9.35
N THR A 4 -8.16 -0.50 -8.50
CA THR A 4 -8.00 0.94 -8.70
C THR A 4 -7.25 1.19 -10.01
N PRO A 5 -7.72 2.13 -10.86
CA PRO A 5 -7.06 2.43 -12.13
C PRO A 5 -5.57 2.76 -11.94
N GLY A 6 -4.74 2.20 -12.80
CA GLY A 6 -3.30 2.38 -12.75
C GLY A 6 -2.56 1.42 -11.83
N ALA A 7 -3.27 0.61 -11.02
CA ALA A 7 -2.62 -0.29 -10.06
C ALA A 7 -1.72 -1.33 -10.75
N ARG A 8 -2.16 -1.93 -11.84
CA ARG A 8 -1.34 -2.91 -12.57
C ARG A 8 -0.06 -2.30 -13.09
N GLN A 9 -0.16 -1.14 -13.73
CA GLN A 9 1.00 -0.44 -14.29
C GLN A 9 1.98 -0.05 -13.19
N LEU A 10 1.47 0.49 -12.08
CA LEU A 10 2.30 0.89 -10.94
C LEU A 10 3.13 -0.29 -10.41
N ILE A 11 2.47 -1.37 -10.06
CA ILE A 11 3.15 -2.52 -9.43
C ILE A 11 4.05 -3.24 -10.43
N ALA A 12 3.60 -3.46 -11.66
CA ALA A 12 4.42 -4.12 -12.69
C ALA A 12 5.69 -3.33 -13.01
N THR A 13 5.58 -2.02 -13.15
CA THR A 13 6.73 -1.15 -13.46
C THR A 13 7.73 -1.13 -12.31
N MET A 14 7.27 -0.93 -11.08
CA MET A 14 8.16 -0.90 -9.92
C MET A 14 8.84 -2.24 -9.67
N ARG A 15 8.11 -3.36 -9.78
CA ARG A 15 8.69 -4.68 -9.64
C ARG A 15 9.68 -5.00 -10.74
N GLY A 16 9.41 -4.56 -11.96
CA GLY A 16 10.36 -4.67 -13.08
C GLY A 16 11.69 -4.00 -12.81
N ASP A 17 11.69 -2.95 -12.00
CA ASP A 17 12.90 -2.24 -11.55
C ASP A 17 13.48 -2.77 -10.24
N GLY A 18 13.00 -3.89 -9.74
CA GLY A 18 13.51 -4.53 -8.54
C GLY A 18 12.96 -3.99 -7.22
N ALA A 19 11.90 -3.20 -7.25
CA ALA A 19 11.27 -2.71 -6.04
C ALA A 19 10.58 -3.85 -5.27
N VAL A 20 10.65 -3.79 -3.95
CA VAL A 20 9.87 -4.65 -3.05
C VAL A 20 8.52 -3.99 -2.82
N THR A 21 7.44 -4.74 -3.00
CA THR A 21 6.09 -4.22 -2.90
C THR A 21 5.30 -4.90 -1.79
N ALA A 22 4.52 -4.12 -1.04
CA ALA A 22 3.68 -4.64 0.03
C ALA A 22 2.29 -4.03 -0.03
N LEU A 23 1.29 -4.86 0.23
CA LEU A 23 -0.10 -4.45 0.42
C LEU A 23 -0.42 -4.56 1.90
N VAL A 24 -0.69 -3.43 2.54
CA VAL A 24 -1.02 -3.37 3.97
C VAL A 24 -2.42 -2.78 4.11
N SER A 25 -3.35 -3.56 4.63
CA SER A 25 -4.77 -3.21 4.61
C SER A 25 -5.44 -3.42 5.96
N GLY A 26 -6.29 -2.49 6.35
CA GLY A 26 -7.24 -2.69 7.44
C GLY A 26 -8.41 -3.60 7.07
N GLY A 27 -8.53 -3.99 5.81
CA GLY A 27 -9.49 -5.00 5.34
C GLY A 27 -9.05 -6.42 5.68
N PHE A 28 -9.70 -7.40 5.07
CA PHE A 28 -9.47 -8.80 5.39
C PHE A 28 -8.58 -9.51 4.38
N THR A 29 -7.85 -10.54 4.85
CA THR A 29 -6.90 -11.31 4.04
C THR A 29 -7.54 -11.90 2.78
N ILE A 30 -8.79 -12.35 2.84
CA ILE A 30 -9.50 -12.89 1.69
C ILE A 30 -9.47 -11.92 0.51
N PHE A 31 -9.78 -10.65 0.75
CA PHE A 31 -9.78 -9.62 -0.29
C PHE A 31 -8.37 -9.17 -0.66
N ALA A 32 -7.50 -9.01 0.31
CA ALA A 32 -6.10 -8.61 0.09
C ALA A 32 -5.36 -9.65 -0.76
N GLU A 33 -5.58 -10.93 -0.50
CA GLU A 33 -4.98 -12.02 -1.28
C GLU A 33 -5.45 -12.02 -2.73
N GLN A 34 -6.72 -11.72 -3.00
CA GLN A 34 -7.22 -11.59 -4.37
C GLN A 34 -6.53 -10.44 -5.12
N VAL A 35 -6.37 -9.30 -4.48
CA VAL A 35 -5.66 -8.16 -5.06
C VAL A 35 -4.20 -8.50 -5.31
N ALA A 36 -3.54 -9.10 -4.33
CA ALA A 36 -2.13 -9.48 -4.44
C ALA A 36 -1.89 -10.52 -5.55
N ALA A 37 -2.79 -11.48 -5.70
CA ALA A 37 -2.70 -12.47 -6.77
C ALA A 37 -2.77 -11.83 -8.16
N GLN A 38 -3.59 -10.77 -8.31
CA GLN A 38 -3.71 -10.05 -9.57
C GLN A 38 -2.53 -9.12 -9.84
N LEU A 39 -1.93 -8.53 -8.82
CA LEU A 39 -0.89 -7.52 -8.94
C LEU A 39 0.52 -8.05 -8.66
N GLY A 40 0.64 -9.13 -7.88
CA GLY A 40 1.92 -9.74 -7.59
C GLY A 40 2.72 -9.06 -6.47
N PHE A 41 2.06 -8.59 -5.41
CA PHE A 41 2.76 -8.03 -4.25
C PHE A 41 3.69 -9.05 -3.59
N ASP A 42 4.81 -8.58 -3.08
CA ASP A 42 5.79 -9.41 -2.37
C ASP A 42 5.35 -9.76 -0.96
N ARG A 43 4.60 -8.88 -0.31
CA ARG A 43 4.07 -9.11 1.04
C ARG A 43 2.66 -8.57 1.18
N ILE A 44 1.86 -9.28 1.99
CA ILE A 44 0.50 -8.89 2.33
C ILE A 44 0.38 -8.87 3.86
N VAL A 45 -0.15 -7.78 4.40
CA VAL A 45 -0.53 -7.66 5.80
C VAL A 45 -1.97 -7.17 5.86
N ALA A 46 -2.85 -7.97 6.41
CA ALA A 46 -4.27 -7.65 6.50
C ALA A 46 -4.90 -8.36 7.70
N ASN A 47 -6.11 -7.95 8.06
CA ASN A 47 -6.83 -8.58 9.15
C ASN A 47 -7.35 -9.97 8.74
N ARG A 48 -7.33 -10.90 9.68
CA ARG A 48 -7.88 -12.25 9.50
C ARG A 48 -9.20 -12.36 10.22
N LEU A 49 -10.21 -12.90 9.53
CA LEU A 49 -11.48 -13.24 10.14
C LEU A 49 -11.35 -14.56 10.90
N ASP A 50 -12.00 -14.65 12.06
CA ASP A 50 -12.17 -15.94 12.74
C ASP A 50 -13.12 -16.81 11.97
N ILE A 51 -12.71 -18.06 11.71
CA ILE A 51 -13.52 -19.06 11.06
C ILE A 51 -13.70 -20.24 12.00
N THR A 52 -14.94 -20.51 12.38
CA THR A 52 -15.29 -21.63 13.27
C THR A 52 -16.25 -22.56 12.53
N ALA A 53 -15.91 -23.84 12.46
CA ALA A 53 -16.71 -24.87 11.79
C ALA A 53 -17.08 -24.49 10.34
N GLY A 54 -16.15 -23.84 9.61
CA GLY A 54 -16.35 -23.41 8.22
C GLY A 54 -17.19 -22.14 8.07
N ARG A 55 -17.55 -21.47 9.16
CA ARG A 55 -18.35 -20.24 9.15
C ARG A 55 -17.55 -19.06 9.72
N VAL A 56 -17.78 -17.89 9.16
CA VAL A 56 -17.23 -16.64 9.69
C VAL A 56 -17.86 -16.36 11.04
N ALA A 57 -17.03 -16.26 12.10
CA ALA A 57 -17.50 -16.05 13.46
C ALA A 57 -17.85 -14.59 13.80
N GLY A 58 -17.64 -13.64 12.89
CA GLY A 58 -17.94 -12.22 13.08
C GLY A 58 -16.89 -11.48 13.92
N THR A 59 -15.79 -12.12 14.30
CA THR A 59 -14.68 -11.52 15.02
C THR A 59 -13.41 -11.56 14.18
N VAL A 60 -12.42 -10.73 14.54
CA VAL A 60 -11.14 -10.60 13.84
C VAL A 60 -10.04 -11.21 14.68
N GLN A 61 -9.20 -12.03 14.06
CA GLN A 61 -8.04 -12.60 14.75
C GLN A 61 -7.00 -11.52 15.05
N PRO A 62 -6.50 -11.42 16.29
CA PRO A 62 -5.37 -10.56 16.58
C PRO A 62 -4.07 -11.10 15.92
N PRO A 63 -3.07 -10.26 15.60
CA PRO A 63 -3.09 -8.80 15.81
C PRO A 63 -3.93 -8.08 14.75
N ILE A 64 -4.61 -7.01 15.17
CA ILE A 64 -5.42 -6.17 14.28
C ILE A 64 -4.50 -5.14 13.59
N VAL A 65 -4.69 -4.94 12.28
CA VAL A 65 -3.93 -3.96 11.52
C VAL A 65 -4.40 -2.55 11.88
N THR A 66 -3.47 -1.76 12.39
CA THR A 66 -3.67 -0.36 12.78
C THR A 66 -2.72 0.55 12.00
N GLY A 67 -2.78 1.86 12.23
CA GLY A 67 -1.81 2.80 11.66
C GLY A 67 -0.38 2.49 12.09
N GLU A 68 -0.18 2.06 13.33
CA GLU A 68 1.13 1.64 13.82
C GLU A 68 1.61 0.34 13.17
N THR A 69 0.70 -0.60 12.90
CA THR A 69 1.02 -1.81 12.14
C THR A 69 1.54 -1.47 10.75
N LYS A 70 0.90 -0.53 10.08
CA LYS A 70 1.30 -0.08 8.73
C LYS A 70 2.69 0.54 8.75
N ARG A 71 2.94 1.45 9.69
CA ARG A 71 4.26 2.06 9.88
C ARG A 71 5.33 1.01 10.19
N HIS A 72 5.05 0.09 11.10
CA HIS A 72 5.96 -0.98 11.49
C HIS A 72 6.30 -1.88 10.31
N THR A 73 5.32 -2.24 9.48
CA THR A 73 5.54 -3.05 8.28
C THR A 73 6.48 -2.36 7.30
N LEU A 74 6.31 -1.06 7.08
CA LEU A 74 7.23 -0.28 6.24
C LEU A 74 8.67 -0.36 6.77
N CYS A 75 8.86 -0.11 8.06
CA CYS A 75 10.19 -0.13 8.69
C CYS A 75 10.81 -1.52 8.65
N THR A 76 10.04 -2.56 8.93
CA THR A 76 10.51 -3.95 8.94
C THR A 76 10.96 -4.40 7.55
N LEU A 77 10.16 -4.14 6.52
CA LEU A 77 10.50 -4.47 5.14
C LEU A 77 11.75 -3.72 4.67
N ALA A 78 11.84 -2.43 4.96
CA ALA A 78 13.01 -1.63 4.61
C ALA A 78 14.27 -2.23 5.26
N ALA A 79 14.21 -2.59 6.54
CA ALA A 79 15.33 -3.20 7.26
C ALA A 79 15.71 -4.58 6.70
N GLU A 80 14.73 -5.44 6.42
CA GLU A 80 14.95 -6.77 5.85
C GLU A 80 15.68 -6.72 4.51
N HIS A 81 15.38 -5.73 3.69
CA HIS A 81 15.95 -5.57 2.35
C HIS A 81 17.10 -4.55 2.30
N HIS A 82 17.56 -4.08 3.45
CA HIS A 82 18.65 -3.09 3.55
C HIS A 82 18.38 -1.81 2.75
N ILE A 83 17.12 -1.36 2.77
CA ILE A 83 16.68 -0.16 2.06
C ILE A 83 16.59 0.99 3.06
N PRO A 84 17.30 2.13 2.85
CA PRO A 84 17.11 3.31 3.68
C PRO A 84 15.67 3.84 3.56
N LEU A 85 15.10 4.33 4.65
CA LEU A 85 13.73 4.86 4.64
C LEU A 85 13.53 5.98 3.60
N VAL A 86 14.56 6.76 3.32
CA VAL A 86 14.49 7.82 2.28
C VAL A 86 14.23 7.26 0.87
N GLN A 87 14.46 5.96 0.65
CA GLN A 87 14.22 5.28 -0.62
C GLN A 87 12.92 4.48 -0.62
N THR A 88 12.04 4.72 0.35
CA THR A 88 10.74 4.07 0.43
C THR A 88 9.62 5.00 -0.01
N MET A 89 8.54 4.43 -0.52
CA MET A 89 7.31 5.14 -0.84
C MET A 89 6.13 4.45 -0.16
N ALA A 90 5.25 5.24 0.42
CA ALA A 90 4.00 4.76 0.99
C ALA A 90 2.83 5.55 0.43
N VAL A 91 1.71 4.88 0.24
CA VAL A 91 0.51 5.45 -0.36
C VAL A 91 -0.70 5.07 0.50
N GLY A 92 -1.55 6.02 0.79
CA GLY A 92 -2.76 5.77 1.55
C GLY A 92 -3.79 6.88 1.39
N ASP A 93 -5.02 6.64 1.84
CA ASP A 93 -6.13 7.58 1.71
C ASP A 93 -6.83 7.89 3.05
N GLY A 94 -6.53 7.15 4.09
CA GLY A 94 -7.17 7.26 5.39
C GLY A 94 -6.27 7.85 6.48
N ALA A 95 -6.90 8.31 7.56
CA ALA A 95 -6.17 8.86 8.71
C ALA A 95 -5.23 7.83 9.35
N ASN A 96 -5.58 6.54 9.30
CA ASN A 96 -4.74 5.45 9.81
C ASN A 96 -3.49 5.21 8.96
N ASP A 97 -3.38 5.81 7.78
CA ASP A 97 -2.17 5.73 6.95
C ASP A 97 -1.14 6.80 7.30
N LEU A 98 -1.54 7.86 8.02
CA LEU A 98 -0.67 9.01 8.29
C LEU A 98 0.66 8.66 8.99
N PRO A 99 0.70 7.78 10.01
CA PRO A 99 1.98 7.40 10.61
C PRO A 99 2.96 6.76 9.61
N MET A 100 2.45 5.89 8.73
CA MET A 100 3.24 5.26 7.67
C MET A 100 3.70 6.30 6.64
N LEU A 101 2.79 7.18 6.19
CA LEU A 101 3.11 8.22 5.22
C LEU A 101 4.18 9.18 5.75
N ALA A 102 4.14 9.54 7.04
CA ALA A 102 5.13 10.40 7.65
C ALA A 102 6.50 9.75 7.79
N THR A 103 6.56 8.43 7.90
CA THR A 103 7.81 7.67 8.10
C THR A 103 8.50 7.36 6.77
N ALA A 104 7.75 7.14 5.69
CA ALA A 104 8.32 6.85 4.38
C ALA A 104 9.12 8.03 3.83
N GLY A 105 10.09 7.74 2.96
CA GLY A 105 10.83 8.77 2.23
C GLY A 105 9.90 9.63 1.39
N ILE A 106 8.94 9.00 0.70
CA ILE A 106 7.85 9.66 -0.02
C ILE A 106 6.53 9.07 0.48
N GLY A 107 5.79 9.84 1.26
CA GLY A 107 4.45 9.46 1.71
C GLY A 107 3.40 10.26 0.95
N ILE A 108 2.51 9.58 0.23
CA ILE A 108 1.54 10.22 -0.67
C ILE A 108 0.11 9.90 -0.21
N ALA A 109 -0.66 10.96 0.08
CA ALA A 109 -2.10 10.84 0.25
C ALA A 109 -2.75 10.77 -1.14
N PHE A 110 -3.32 9.61 -1.47
CA PHE A 110 -3.91 9.33 -2.77
C PHE A 110 -5.43 9.45 -2.69
N ARG A 111 -5.98 10.46 -3.37
CA ARG A 111 -7.43 10.75 -3.39
C ARG A 111 -8.05 10.69 -2.00
N ALA A 112 -7.31 11.25 -1.04
CA ALA A 112 -7.66 11.21 0.36
C ALA A 112 -8.73 12.25 0.73
N LYS A 113 -9.38 12.04 1.87
CA LYS A 113 -10.28 13.05 2.45
C LYS A 113 -9.49 14.32 2.77
N PRO A 114 -10.14 15.51 2.75
CA PRO A 114 -9.43 16.79 2.93
C PRO A 114 -8.53 16.86 4.16
N LEU A 115 -8.96 16.33 5.31
CA LEU A 115 -8.14 16.32 6.53
C LEU A 115 -6.87 15.49 6.37
N VAL A 116 -6.96 14.35 5.70
CA VAL A 116 -5.82 13.47 5.45
C VAL A 116 -4.88 14.10 4.43
N ALA A 117 -5.42 14.62 3.34
CA ALA A 117 -4.65 15.29 2.29
C ALA A 117 -3.88 16.50 2.84
N ALA A 118 -4.49 17.28 3.73
CA ALA A 118 -3.85 18.43 4.36
C ALA A 118 -2.73 18.04 5.32
N ALA A 119 -2.83 16.89 5.99
CA ALA A 119 -1.82 16.40 6.93
C ALA A 119 -0.64 15.71 6.25
N ALA A 120 -0.80 15.25 5.03
CA ALA A 120 0.27 14.58 4.28
C ALA A 120 1.19 15.60 3.61
N ARG A 121 2.48 15.25 3.51
CA ARG A 121 3.46 16.10 2.83
C ARG A 121 3.23 16.14 1.31
N TRP A 122 2.79 15.04 0.74
CA TRP A 122 2.52 14.88 -0.69
C TRP A 122 1.10 14.40 -0.89
N ARG A 123 0.44 14.86 -1.95
CA ARG A 123 -0.93 14.45 -2.27
C ARG A 123 -1.10 14.26 -3.77
N LEU A 124 -1.98 13.32 -4.12
CA LEU A 124 -2.37 13.05 -5.50
C LEU A 124 -3.89 12.93 -5.54
N ASP A 125 -4.57 13.96 -6.03
CA ASP A 125 -6.02 14.08 -5.89
C ASP A 125 -6.79 13.63 -7.13
N TYR A 126 -6.23 13.82 -8.33
CA TYR A 126 -6.98 13.70 -9.59
C TYR A 126 -6.43 12.64 -10.55
N ALA A 127 -5.15 12.35 -10.50
CA ALA A 127 -4.55 11.33 -11.35
C ALA A 127 -4.92 9.92 -10.85
N ASP A 128 -4.73 8.90 -11.68
CA ASP A 128 -4.78 7.52 -11.25
C ASP A 128 -3.43 7.08 -10.61
N LEU A 129 -3.29 5.81 -10.26
CA LEU A 129 -2.07 5.32 -9.61
C LEU A 129 -0.81 5.41 -10.49
N THR A 130 -0.93 5.56 -11.82
CA THR A 130 0.24 5.83 -12.67
C THR A 130 0.88 7.18 -12.37
N GLY A 131 0.14 8.12 -11.79
CA GLY A 131 0.68 9.38 -11.31
C GLY A 131 1.82 9.21 -10.32
N LEU A 132 1.82 8.13 -9.55
CA LEU A 132 2.91 7.79 -8.62
C LEU A 132 4.20 7.43 -9.35
N LEU A 133 4.11 6.86 -10.55
CA LEU A 133 5.26 6.58 -11.39
C LEU A 133 5.88 7.88 -11.92
N TYR A 134 5.06 8.78 -12.42
CA TYR A 134 5.52 10.09 -12.89
C TYR A 134 6.16 10.89 -11.76
N ALA A 135 5.60 10.83 -10.55
CA ALA A 135 6.16 11.48 -9.37
C ALA A 135 7.56 10.96 -9.02
N GLN A 136 7.87 9.71 -9.38
CA GLN A 136 9.19 9.10 -9.18
C GLN A 136 10.17 9.36 -10.33
N GLY A 137 9.74 10.05 -11.39
CA GLY A 137 10.55 10.36 -12.55
C GLY A 137 10.45 9.38 -13.71
N TYR A 138 9.54 8.40 -13.66
CA TYR A 138 9.32 7.51 -14.82
C TYR A 138 8.75 8.28 -16.00
N ARG A 139 9.17 7.90 -17.20
CA ARG A 139 8.63 8.39 -18.46
C ARG A 139 7.53 7.46 -18.96
N LYS A 140 6.62 7.97 -19.78
CA LYS A 140 5.51 7.17 -20.34
C LYS A 140 6.00 5.86 -20.99
N GLY A 141 7.08 5.89 -21.76
CA GLY A 141 7.65 4.71 -22.42
C GLY A 141 8.28 3.69 -21.49
N GLU A 142 8.52 4.03 -20.23
CA GLU A 142 9.09 3.15 -19.21
C GLU A 142 8.03 2.41 -18.40
N ILE A 143 6.77 2.77 -18.56
CA ILE A 143 5.65 2.19 -17.81
C ILE A 143 5.21 0.89 -18.47
N VAL A 144 5.17 -0.20 -17.69
CA VAL A 144 4.75 -1.53 -18.13
C VAL A 144 3.23 -1.62 -18.14
N GLY A 145 2.71 -2.22 -19.19
CA GLY A 145 1.28 -2.47 -19.34
C GLY A 145 0.54 -1.47 -20.19
#